data_df4ba85ec3bb2d21e7bd39bfce11949f
#
_entry.id   df4ba85ec3bb2d21e7bd39bfce11949f
#
_cell.length_a   1.000
_cell.length_b   1.000
_cell.length_c   1.000
_cell.angle_alpha   90.00
_cell.angle_beta   90.00
_cell.angle_gamma   90.00
#
_symmetry.space_group_name_H-M   'P 1'
#
loop_
_entity.id
_entity.type
_entity.pdbx_description
1 polymer ?
#
loop_
_entity_poly.entity_id
_entity_poly.type
_entity_poly.pdbx_seq_one_letter_code
_entity_poly.pdbx_strand_id
1 'polypeptide(L)'
;DGGSDALVSFDGRETAPASATSTRFLDPEGKVLPRETRVFSGLSVGVPGNVALAAEAHAKFGKLPWAALFEPAIALAREGFIMNRRLHESLGASKGRADRSDAARAVFFGADGEPLPIGTVVKVPALAETLAALAKTGPQAMYGAEAAATLAARVADDTPQDGRMTPDDITAYQAKARAPVCAPYRTYRVCGMGPPSSGGVAVAQMLGQLERFDLAAMGPDSAQFWHLFVESQRLAYADRELYLADADFIAVPVAGLVDEAYLARRSALISSENTIARVEAGVPPGAPLARGDGPEEPESGTTHFSVVDAVGNAVSYTSTIEGAFGSGLFHRGFYLNNELTDFTLTPEADGKPVANRVEGGKRPRSSMAPTIVYDAAGKVVLVVGAAGGPTIPVQVTRAIIGVVDFGLDANAALGLPFVMAFGDTVIVEPATAPEGLENGLKALGHANIRAAAPPLKANALRRLPDGGWEVAVDPRLAGKLDYE
;
A
#
# COMPACT_ATOMS: atom_id res chain seq x y z
N ASP A 1 -5.61 -9.57 18.77
CA ASP A 1 -6.08 -10.77 19.49
C ASP A 1 -7.20 -10.34 20.45
N GLY A 2 -8.44 -10.79 20.19
CA GLY A 2 -9.62 -10.42 20.98
C GLY A 2 -9.63 -10.98 22.41
N GLY A 3 -8.76 -11.93 22.72
CA GLY A 3 -8.58 -12.50 24.08
C GLY A 3 -7.43 -11.88 24.87
N SER A 4 -6.62 -11.06 24.24
CA SER A 4 -5.54 -10.29 24.85
C SER A 4 -5.42 -8.96 24.10
N ASP A 5 -5.09 -7.87 24.77
CA ASP A 5 -4.88 -6.56 24.14
C ASP A 5 -3.63 -6.49 23.23
N ALA A 6 -3.16 -7.66 22.77
CA ALA A 6 -1.95 -7.77 21.97
C ALA A 6 -2.21 -7.37 20.52
N LEU A 7 -1.54 -6.33 20.06
CA LEU A 7 -1.44 -5.96 18.67
C LEU A 7 -0.09 -6.40 18.11
N VAL A 8 -0.12 -7.14 17.01
CA VAL A 8 1.08 -7.62 16.31
C VAL A 8 1.02 -7.18 14.87
N SER A 9 2.15 -6.72 14.35
CA SER A 9 2.31 -6.33 12.95
C SER A 9 3.32 -7.26 12.27
N PHE A 10 2.97 -7.78 11.09
CA PHE A 10 3.84 -8.63 10.27
C PHE A 10 4.23 -7.91 8.99
N ASP A 11 5.51 -7.94 8.69
CA ASP A 11 6.12 -7.35 7.51
C ASP A 11 6.57 -8.46 6.57
N GLY A 12 5.84 -8.60 5.45
CA GLY A 12 6.18 -9.47 4.33
C GLY A 12 6.63 -8.69 3.11
N ARG A 13 7.11 -7.43 3.28
CA ARG A 13 7.60 -6.61 2.18
C ARG A 13 8.75 -7.30 1.47
N GLU A 14 8.80 -7.20 0.18
CA GLU A 14 9.84 -7.74 -0.68
C GLU A 14 11.21 -7.14 -0.35
N THR A 15 12.27 -7.95 -0.50
CA THR A 15 13.65 -7.46 -0.35
C THR A 15 14.35 -7.35 -1.71
N ALA A 16 15.23 -6.37 -1.85
CA ALA A 16 16.16 -6.34 -2.97
C ALA A 16 17.11 -7.54 -2.90
N PRO A 17 17.56 -8.12 -4.04
CA PRO A 17 18.64 -9.09 -4.05
C PRO A 17 19.88 -8.58 -3.31
N ALA A 18 20.63 -9.44 -2.63
CA ALA A 18 21.81 -9.04 -1.86
C ALA A 18 22.87 -8.32 -2.70
N SER A 19 22.93 -8.63 -3.99
CA SER A 19 23.83 -7.99 -4.96
C SER A 19 23.33 -6.65 -5.51
N ALA A 20 22.13 -6.20 -5.13
CA ALA A 20 21.59 -4.93 -5.61
C ALA A 20 22.37 -3.73 -5.05
N THR A 21 22.70 -2.80 -5.94
CA THR A 21 23.42 -1.56 -5.59
C THR A 21 22.49 -0.36 -5.67
N SER A 22 22.92 0.76 -5.09
CA SER A 22 22.17 2.01 -5.13
C SER A 22 22.01 2.62 -6.53
N THR A 23 22.75 2.12 -7.52
CA THR A 23 22.66 2.52 -8.93
C THR A 23 21.82 1.57 -9.78
N ARG A 24 21.05 0.65 -9.16
CA ARG A 24 20.27 -0.40 -9.84
C ARG A 24 19.41 0.10 -11.00
N PHE A 25 18.91 1.32 -10.93
CA PHE A 25 18.03 1.92 -11.93
C PHE A 25 18.73 2.94 -12.82
N LEU A 26 20.06 2.98 -12.79
CA LEU A 26 20.88 3.88 -13.61
C LEU A 26 21.62 3.11 -14.70
N ASP A 27 21.85 3.77 -15.81
CA ASP A 27 22.77 3.31 -16.83
C ASP A 27 24.25 3.58 -16.41
N PRO A 28 25.25 3.11 -17.19
CA PRO A 28 26.66 3.36 -16.90
C PRO A 28 27.03 4.86 -16.84
N GLU A 29 26.28 5.72 -17.50
CA GLU A 29 26.45 7.17 -17.53
C GLU A 29 25.74 7.89 -16.35
N GLY A 30 25.07 7.11 -15.46
CA GLY A 30 24.37 7.63 -14.29
C GLY A 30 22.98 8.22 -14.59
N LYS A 31 22.41 7.99 -15.77
CA LYS A 31 21.05 8.39 -16.10
C LYS A 31 20.06 7.30 -15.70
N VAL A 32 18.86 7.74 -15.31
CA VAL A 32 17.77 6.82 -14.98
C VAL A 32 17.38 6.02 -16.24
N LEU A 33 17.39 4.70 -16.14
CA LEU A 33 16.99 3.78 -17.20
C LEU A 33 15.54 4.07 -17.67
N PRO A 34 15.21 3.76 -18.94
CA PRO A 34 13.84 3.87 -19.44
C PRO A 34 12.86 3.10 -18.55
N ARG A 35 11.65 3.64 -18.38
CA ARG A 35 10.61 3.05 -17.52
C ARG A 35 10.34 1.58 -17.84
N GLU A 36 10.24 1.25 -19.12
CA GLU A 36 10.01 -0.14 -19.55
C GLU A 36 11.12 -1.08 -19.06
N THR A 37 12.37 -0.66 -19.13
CA THR A 37 13.52 -1.44 -18.64
C THR A 37 13.48 -1.59 -17.12
N ARG A 38 13.15 -0.53 -16.39
CA ARG A 38 13.11 -0.54 -14.92
C ARG A 38 11.95 -1.37 -14.38
N VAL A 39 10.75 -1.25 -14.97
CA VAL A 39 9.51 -1.81 -14.45
C VAL A 39 9.23 -3.21 -15.00
N PHE A 40 9.47 -3.44 -16.32
CA PHE A 40 9.09 -4.67 -17.00
C PHE A 40 10.26 -5.65 -17.19
N SER A 41 11.11 -5.75 -16.20
CA SER A 41 12.24 -6.67 -16.21
C SER A 41 12.50 -7.25 -14.82
N GLY A 42 13.46 -8.14 -14.71
CA GLY A 42 13.91 -8.68 -13.43
C GLY A 42 14.54 -7.63 -12.49
N LEU A 43 14.87 -6.42 -13.00
CA LEU A 43 15.36 -5.32 -12.15
C LEU A 43 14.33 -4.89 -11.10
N SER A 44 13.04 -4.94 -11.44
CA SER A 44 11.96 -4.51 -10.55
C SER A 44 11.52 -5.57 -9.56
N VAL A 45 11.88 -6.84 -9.78
CA VAL A 45 11.38 -7.94 -8.95
C VAL A 45 12.13 -8.00 -7.63
N GLY A 46 11.40 -7.84 -6.53
CA GLY A 46 11.86 -8.13 -5.18
C GLY A 46 11.60 -9.58 -4.78
N VAL A 47 12.36 -10.08 -3.82
CA VAL A 47 12.15 -11.42 -3.26
C VAL A 47 10.77 -11.48 -2.61
N PRO A 48 9.85 -12.35 -3.08
CA PRO A 48 8.47 -12.39 -2.59
C PRO A 48 8.40 -12.71 -1.10
N GLY A 49 7.55 -11.98 -0.35
CA GLY A 49 7.46 -12.15 1.10
C GLY A 49 6.09 -12.60 1.62
N ASN A 50 5.06 -12.49 0.80
CA ASN A 50 3.67 -12.70 1.23
C ASN A 50 3.40 -14.11 1.79
N VAL A 51 3.95 -15.16 1.17
CA VAL A 51 3.79 -16.55 1.63
C VAL A 51 4.50 -16.78 2.97
N ALA A 52 5.70 -16.20 3.15
CA ALA A 52 6.42 -16.28 4.41
C ALA A 52 5.67 -15.58 5.55
N LEU A 53 5.12 -14.38 5.28
CA LEU A 53 4.27 -13.66 6.24
C LEU A 53 3.03 -14.48 6.64
N ALA A 54 2.32 -15.03 5.64
CA ALA A 54 1.12 -15.83 5.90
C ALA A 54 1.45 -17.07 6.74
N ALA A 55 2.58 -17.73 6.49
CA ALA A 55 3.02 -18.88 7.26
C ALA A 55 3.38 -18.52 8.70
N GLU A 56 4.07 -17.41 8.93
CA GLU A 56 4.41 -16.94 10.28
C GLU A 56 3.16 -16.57 11.08
N ALA A 57 2.24 -15.83 10.44
CA ALA A 57 0.95 -15.49 11.05
C ALA A 57 0.13 -16.75 11.39
N HIS A 58 0.10 -17.72 10.47
CA HIS A 58 -0.59 -18.99 10.70
C HIS A 58 0.07 -19.81 11.81
N ALA A 59 1.38 -19.90 11.87
CA ALA A 59 2.09 -20.62 12.93
C ALA A 59 1.79 -20.05 14.31
N LYS A 60 1.55 -18.73 14.40
CA LYS A 60 1.26 -18.04 15.65
C LYS A 60 -0.22 -18.05 16.04
N PHE A 61 -1.13 -17.92 15.08
CA PHE A 61 -2.56 -17.69 15.33
C PHE A 61 -3.49 -18.67 14.62
N GLY A 62 -2.96 -19.48 13.68
CA GLY A 62 -3.76 -20.40 12.90
C GLY A 62 -4.43 -21.48 13.75
N LYS A 63 -5.70 -21.74 13.48
CA LYS A 63 -6.49 -22.80 14.13
C LYS A 63 -6.81 -23.94 13.17
N LEU A 64 -7.06 -23.63 11.90
CA LEU A 64 -7.29 -24.65 10.87
C LEU A 64 -5.97 -25.22 10.37
N PRO A 65 -5.93 -26.48 9.91
CA PRO A 65 -4.76 -27.02 9.24
C PRO A 65 -4.35 -26.15 8.04
N TRP A 66 -3.06 -25.87 7.89
CA TRP A 66 -2.52 -25.06 6.80
C TRP A 66 -3.03 -25.49 5.43
N ALA A 67 -2.99 -26.80 5.14
CA ALA A 67 -3.42 -27.35 3.84
C ALA A 67 -4.88 -27.03 3.51
N ALA A 68 -5.77 -27.07 4.49
CA ALA A 68 -7.20 -26.81 4.28
C ALA A 68 -7.50 -25.38 3.81
N LEU A 69 -6.63 -24.42 4.15
CA LEU A 69 -6.79 -23.03 3.75
C LEU A 69 -6.62 -22.81 2.24
N PHE A 70 -5.95 -23.71 1.56
CA PHE A 70 -5.68 -23.62 0.12
C PHE A 70 -6.75 -24.28 -0.76
N GLU A 71 -7.55 -25.19 -0.21
CA GLU A 71 -8.53 -25.99 -0.98
C GLU A 71 -9.46 -25.14 -1.86
N PRO A 72 -10.08 -24.04 -1.38
CA PRO A 72 -10.93 -23.22 -2.23
C PRO A 72 -10.17 -22.54 -3.37
N ALA A 73 -8.97 -22.04 -3.10
CA ALA A 73 -8.15 -21.37 -4.11
C ALA A 73 -7.61 -22.35 -5.17
N ILE A 74 -7.25 -23.58 -4.76
CA ILE A 74 -6.85 -24.65 -5.67
C ILE A 74 -8.02 -25.02 -6.59
N ALA A 75 -9.24 -25.15 -6.04
CA ALA A 75 -10.43 -25.45 -6.81
C ALA A 75 -10.70 -24.34 -7.85
N LEU A 76 -10.70 -23.09 -7.44
CA LEU A 76 -10.89 -21.94 -8.35
C LEU A 76 -9.81 -21.88 -9.46
N ALA A 77 -8.56 -22.13 -9.13
CA ALA A 77 -7.49 -22.12 -10.13
C ALA A 77 -7.62 -23.29 -11.13
N ARG A 78 -8.07 -24.47 -10.67
CA ARG A 78 -8.20 -25.70 -11.47
C ARG A 78 -9.49 -25.74 -12.27
N GLU A 79 -10.63 -25.48 -11.64
CA GLU A 79 -11.96 -25.57 -12.24
C GLU A 79 -12.31 -24.31 -12.99
N GLY A 80 -11.80 -23.18 -12.57
CA GLY A 80 -11.93 -21.88 -13.17
C GLY A 80 -12.72 -20.89 -12.33
N PHE A 81 -12.50 -19.64 -12.62
CA PHE A 81 -13.28 -18.50 -12.13
C PHE A 81 -13.77 -17.68 -13.31
N ILE A 82 -14.81 -16.88 -13.11
CA ILE A 82 -15.41 -16.10 -14.19
C ILE A 82 -14.63 -14.79 -14.39
N MET A 83 -14.28 -14.47 -15.65
CA MET A 83 -13.72 -13.18 -16.04
C MET A 83 -14.73 -12.08 -15.70
N ASN A 84 -14.43 -11.24 -14.72
CA ASN A 84 -15.24 -10.09 -14.41
C ASN A 84 -14.79 -8.84 -15.20
N ARG A 85 -15.63 -7.81 -15.22
CA ARG A 85 -15.37 -6.55 -15.91
C ARG A 85 -14.01 -5.93 -15.51
N ARG A 86 -13.74 -5.89 -14.23
CA ARG A 86 -12.48 -5.28 -13.73
C ARG A 86 -11.23 -5.99 -14.23
N LEU A 87 -11.20 -7.33 -14.21
CA LEU A 87 -10.05 -8.08 -14.71
C LEU A 87 -9.88 -7.89 -16.22
N HIS A 88 -10.98 -7.96 -16.98
CA HIS A 88 -11.00 -7.73 -18.43
C HIS A 88 -10.44 -6.34 -18.78
N GLU A 89 -10.96 -5.28 -18.16
CA GLU A 89 -10.51 -3.90 -18.41
C GLU A 89 -9.04 -3.70 -17.98
N SER A 90 -8.62 -4.31 -16.85
CA SER A 90 -7.24 -4.21 -16.37
C SER A 90 -6.25 -4.91 -17.31
N LEU A 91 -6.61 -6.07 -17.87
CA LEU A 91 -5.81 -6.77 -18.88
C LEU A 91 -5.66 -5.91 -20.14
N GLY A 92 -6.76 -5.32 -20.64
CA GLY A 92 -6.74 -4.42 -21.79
C GLY A 92 -5.91 -3.17 -21.57
N ALA A 93 -6.07 -2.51 -20.42
CA ALA A 93 -5.30 -1.30 -20.06
C ALA A 93 -3.81 -1.58 -19.81
N SER A 94 -3.45 -2.85 -19.53
CA SER A 94 -2.08 -3.27 -19.24
C SER A 94 -1.45 -4.12 -20.35
N LYS A 95 -1.97 -4.04 -21.59
CA LYS A 95 -1.33 -4.68 -22.76
C LYS A 95 0.15 -4.28 -22.87
N GLY A 96 0.99 -5.20 -23.29
CA GLY A 96 2.45 -5.05 -23.28
C GLY A 96 3.10 -5.48 -21.96
N ARG A 97 2.34 -5.51 -20.86
CA ARG A 97 2.74 -6.01 -19.55
C ARG A 97 2.03 -7.34 -19.24
N ALA A 98 0.70 -7.34 -19.23
CA ALA A 98 -0.11 -8.51 -18.87
C ALA A 98 0.05 -9.67 -19.85
N ASP A 99 0.28 -9.39 -21.13
CA ASP A 99 0.48 -10.35 -22.23
C ASP A 99 1.94 -10.60 -22.62
N ARG A 100 2.89 -10.12 -21.80
CA ARG A 100 4.33 -10.25 -22.09
C ARG A 100 4.80 -11.70 -22.20
N SER A 101 4.27 -12.60 -21.37
CA SER A 101 4.61 -14.02 -21.35
C SER A 101 3.62 -14.84 -22.18
N ASP A 102 4.12 -15.81 -22.98
CA ASP A 102 3.28 -16.76 -23.72
C ASP A 102 2.32 -17.52 -22.78
N ALA A 103 2.81 -17.92 -21.61
CA ALA A 103 2.02 -18.62 -20.62
C ALA A 103 0.89 -17.74 -20.05
N ALA A 104 1.12 -16.44 -19.86
CA ALA A 104 0.08 -15.52 -19.43
C ALA A 104 -0.93 -15.26 -20.56
N ARG A 105 -0.45 -15.10 -21.82
CA ARG A 105 -1.34 -14.98 -22.98
C ARG A 105 -2.27 -16.17 -23.13
N ALA A 106 -1.74 -17.37 -23.00
CA ALA A 106 -2.54 -18.60 -23.10
C ALA A 106 -3.65 -18.71 -22.02
N VAL A 107 -3.49 -18.02 -20.89
CA VAL A 107 -4.46 -18.03 -19.79
C VAL A 107 -5.52 -16.93 -19.92
N PHE A 108 -5.11 -15.73 -20.30
CA PHE A 108 -5.96 -14.54 -20.15
C PHE A 108 -6.40 -13.89 -21.47
N PHE A 109 -5.82 -14.30 -22.61
CA PHE A 109 -6.06 -13.66 -23.90
C PHE A 109 -6.56 -14.65 -24.96
N GLY A 110 -7.36 -14.14 -25.90
CA GLY A 110 -7.82 -14.87 -27.06
C GLY A 110 -6.75 -14.95 -28.18
N ALA A 111 -7.05 -15.71 -29.21
CA ALA A 111 -6.17 -15.84 -30.39
C ALA A 111 -5.99 -14.52 -31.16
N ASP A 112 -6.89 -13.58 -30.97
CA ASP A 112 -6.84 -12.22 -31.52
C ASP A 112 -5.94 -11.28 -30.72
N GLY A 113 -5.38 -11.75 -29.59
CA GLY A 113 -4.55 -10.97 -28.69
C GLY A 113 -5.34 -9.99 -27.81
N GLU A 114 -6.67 -10.12 -27.76
CA GLU A 114 -7.50 -9.34 -26.81
C GLU A 114 -7.76 -10.13 -25.53
N PRO A 115 -8.03 -9.47 -24.39
CA PRO A 115 -8.45 -10.16 -23.18
C PRO A 115 -9.66 -11.05 -23.42
N LEU A 116 -9.71 -12.21 -22.77
CA LEU A 116 -10.88 -13.08 -22.84
C LEU A 116 -12.15 -12.32 -22.46
N PRO A 117 -13.30 -12.55 -23.13
CA PRO A 117 -14.55 -11.84 -22.85
C PRO A 117 -15.01 -11.97 -21.40
N ILE A 118 -15.70 -10.95 -20.89
CA ILE A 118 -16.39 -11.00 -19.60
C ILE A 118 -17.36 -12.20 -19.61
N GLY A 119 -17.47 -12.91 -18.49
CA GLY A 119 -18.25 -14.13 -18.38
C GLY A 119 -17.52 -15.43 -18.79
N THR A 120 -16.31 -15.33 -19.38
CA THR A 120 -15.50 -16.51 -19.72
C THR A 120 -14.96 -17.19 -18.47
N VAL A 121 -14.98 -18.53 -18.44
CA VAL A 121 -14.32 -19.31 -17.39
C VAL A 121 -12.81 -19.34 -17.63
N VAL A 122 -12.03 -18.75 -16.73
CA VAL A 122 -10.57 -18.70 -16.77
C VAL A 122 -10.00 -19.77 -15.84
N LYS A 123 -9.15 -20.65 -16.38
CA LYS A 123 -8.44 -21.69 -15.63
C LYS A 123 -6.95 -21.40 -15.61
N VAL A 124 -6.33 -21.62 -14.45
CA VAL A 124 -4.88 -21.41 -14.26
C VAL A 124 -4.27 -22.66 -13.63
N PRO A 125 -4.14 -23.78 -14.38
CA PRO A 125 -3.68 -25.07 -13.85
C PRO A 125 -2.33 -24.98 -13.13
N ALA A 126 -1.37 -24.23 -13.69
CA ALA A 126 -0.06 -24.01 -13.08
C ALA A 126 -0.13 -23.33 -11.71
N LEU A 127 -1.11 -22.43 -11.49
CA LEU A 127 -1.37 -21.83 -10.17
C LEU A 127 -1.97 -22.88 -9.22
N ALA A 128 -2.90 -23.73 -9.71
CA ALA A 128 -3.46 -24.80 -8.90
C ALA A 128 -2.37 -25.76 -8.40
N GLU A 129 -1.40 -26.11 -9.24
CA GLU A 129 -0.25 -26.95 -8.86
C GLU A 129 0.64 -26.24 -7.84
N THR A 130 0.91 -24.94 -8.02
CA THR A 130 1.69 -24.14 -7.07
C THR A 130 1.01 -24.05 -5.71
N LEU A 131 -0.30 -23.78 -5.68
CA LEU A 131 -1.07 -23.72 -4.44
C LEU A 131 -1.15 -25.10 -3.76
N ALA A 132 -1.29 -26.20 -4.53
CA ALA A 132 -1.27 -27.55 -3.99
C ALA A 132 0.11 -27.91 -3.39
N ALA A 133 1.20 -27.48 -3.99
CA ALA A 133 2.53 -27.64 -3.42
C ALA A 133 2.69 -26.85 -2.11
N LEU A 134 2.20 -25.59 -2.06
CA LEU A 134 2.17 -24.77 -0.84
C LEU A 134 1.31 -25.41 0.26
N ALA A 135 0.16 -25.96 -0.10
CA ALA A 135 -0.69 -26.70 0.84
C ALA A 135 0.02 -27.90 1.45
N LYS A 136 0.77 -28.64 0.62
CA LYS A 136 1.45 -29.90 1.01
C LYS A 136 2.74 -29.68 1.79
N THR A 137 3.59 -28.74 1.37
CA THR A 137 4.96 -28.57 1.90
C THR A 137 5.18 -27.25 2.61
N GLY A 138 4.12 -26.42 2.75
CA GLY A 138 4.22 -25.12 3.37
C GLY A 138 5.09 -24.16 2.55
N PRO A 139 5.73 -23.20 3.21
CA PRO A 139 6.60 -22.19 2.55
C PRO A 139 7.75 -22.80 1.73
N GLN A 140 8.14 -24.02 1.97
CA GLN A 140 9.20 -24.72 1.20
C GLN A 140 8.87 -24.83 -0.29
N ALA A 141 7.57 -24.84 -0.67
CA ALA A 141 7.15 -24.79 -2.07
C ALA A 141 7.56 -23.50 -2.81
N MET A 142 7.94 -22.45 -2.09
CA MET A 142 8.45 -21.18 -2.66
C MET A 142 9.90 -20.92 -2.27
N TYR A 143 10.28 -21.16 -1.02
CA TYR A 143 11.60 -20.81 -0.47
C TYR A 143 12.56 -21.99 -0.36
N GLY A 144 12.15 -23.22 -0.67
CA GLY A 144 13.04 -24.37 -0.74
C GLY A 144 13.98 -24.29 -1.95
N ALA A 145 15.13 -24.96 -1.87
CA ALA A 145 16.23 -24.82 -2.82
C ALA A 145 15.82 -24.98 -4.29
N GLU A 146 15.00 -25.98 -4.64
CA GLU A 146 14.53 -26.21 -6.00
C GLU A 146 13.60 -25.09 -6.50
N ALA A 147 12.62 -24.68 -5.67
CA ALA A 147 11.69 -23.61 -6.01
C ALA A 147 12.42 -22.27 -6.14
N ALA A 148 13.35 -21.98 -5.23
CA ALA A 148 14.20 -20.80 -5.26
C ALA A 148 15.08 -20.75 -6.52
N ALA A 149 15.68 -21.86 -6.92
CA ALA A 149 16.49 -21.95 -8.13
C ALA A 149 15.68 -21.61 -9.40
N THR A 150 14.44 -22.15 -9.51
CA THR A 150 13.60 -21.88 -10.68
C THR A 150 13.08 -20.45 -10.74
N LEU A 151 12.72 -19.88 -9.58
CA LEU A 151 12.29 -18.48 -9.50
C LEU A 151 13.44 -17.51 -9.81
N ALA A 152 14.61 -17.74 -9.19
CA ALA A 152 15.80 -16.91 -9.44
C ALA A 152 16.22 -16.95 -10.90
N ALA A 153 16.23 -18.13 -11.55
CA ALA A 153 16.51 -18.26 -12.97
C ALA A 153 15.52 -17.44 -13.82
N ARG A 154 14.20 -17.56 -13.53
CA ARG A 154 13.16 -16.82 -14.25
C ARG A 154 13.35 -15.29 -14.15
N VAL A 155 13.74 -14.79 -12.99
CA VAL A 155 14.02 -13.37 -12.80
C VAL A 155 15.33 -12.97 -13.48
N ALA A 156 16.37 -13.77 -13.37
CA ALA A 156 17.69 -13.50 -13.93
C ALA A 156 17.68 -13.43 -15.47
N ASP A 157 16.88 -14.30 -16.14
CA ASP A 157 16.76 -14.33 -17.60
C ASP A 157 16.23 -13.00 -18.18
N ASP A 158 15.42 -12.27 -17.40
CA ASP A 158 14.87 -10.97 -17.80
C ASP A 158 15.57 -9.78 -17.10
N THR A 159 16.71 -10.01 -16.43
CA THR A 159 17.47 -8.93 -15.78
C THR A 159 18.57 -8.45 -16.72
N PRO A 160 18.50 -7.21 -17.27
CA PRO A 160 19.37 -6.73 -18.32
C PRO A 160 20.79 -6.38 -17.87
N GLN A 161 21.05 -6.30 -16.56
CA GLN A 161 22.35 -5.91 -16.00
C GLN A 161 22.69 -6.71 -14.72
N ASP A 162 23.80 -6.40 -14.10
CA ASP A 162 24.23 -6.99 -12.84
C ASP A 162 23.24 -6.75 -11.69
N GLY A 163 23.41 -7.45 -10.57
CA GLY A 163 22.52 -7.37 -9.42
C GLY A 163 21.33 -8.32 -9.54
N ARG A 164 21.52 -9.47 -10.19
CA ARG A 164 20.49 -10.50 -10.38
C ARG A 164 20.11 -11.18 -9.08
N MET A 165 18.85 -11.54 -8.98
CA MET A 165 18.36 -12.37 -7.88
C MET A 165 18.99 -13.77 -7.95
N THR A 166 19.41 -14.28 -6.80
CA THR A 166 20.01 -15.61 -6.64
C THR A 166 19.08 -16.53 -5.85
N PRO A 167 19.26 -17.85 -5.92
CA PRO A 167 18.53 -18.79 -5.06
C PRO A 167 18.72 -18.50 -3.57
N ASP A 168 19.90 -18.03 -3.16
CA ASP A 168 20.21 -17.71 -1.76
C ASP A 168 19.39 -16.51 -1.26
N ASP A 169 19.13 -15.52 -2.10
CA ASP A 169 18.24 -14.39 -1.75
C ASP A 169 16.85 -14.87 -1.36
N ILE A 170 16.34 -15.88 -2.07
CA ILE A 170 14.99 -16.42 -1.86
C ILE A 170 14.98 -17.35 -0.63
N THR A 171 15.95 -18.25 -0.51
CA THR A 171 16.01 -19.20 0.62
C THR A 171 16.27 -18.51 1.95
N ALA A 172 16.96 -17.36 1.94
CA ALA A 172 17.26 -16.56 3.13
C ALA A 172 16.11 -15.62 3.54
N TYR A 173 15.07 -15.46 2.71
CA TYR A 173 13.99 -14.52 3.01
C TYR A 173 13.24 -14.90 4.29
N GLN A 174 12.97 -13.89 5.12
CA GLN A 174 12.17 -14.02 6.34
C GLN A 174 11.19 -12.85 6.45
N ALA A 175 9.93 -13.17 6.73
CA ALA A 175 8.98 -12.16 7.21
C ALA A 175 9.41 -11.67 8.60
N LYS A 176 9.02 -10.45 8.97
CA LYS A 176 9.44 -9.86 10.25
C LYS A 176 8.23 -9.43 11.08
N ALA A 177 8.24 -9.73 12.36
CA ALA A 177 7.36 -9.06 13.30
C ALA A 177 7.88 -7.64 13.55
N ARG A 178 7.00 -6.66 13.45
CA ARG A 178 7.30 -5.24 13.66
C ARG A 178 6.47 -4.66 14.79
N ALA A 179 7.00 -3.69 15.50
CA ALA A 179 6.20 -2.91 16.42
C ALA A 179 5.19 -2.06 15.62
N PRO A 180 3.89 -2.10 15.95
CA PRO A 180 2.93 -1.21 15.33
C PRO A 180 3.19 0.25 15.73
N VAL A 181 2.83 1.18 14.85
CA VAL A 181 2.81 2.62 15.15
C VAL A 181 1.43 2.97 15.64
N CYS A 182 1.31 3.39 16.88
CA CYS A 182 0.05 3.80 17.48
C CYS A 182 0.14 5.27 17.93
N ALA A 183 -0.92 6.03 17.66
CA ALA A 183 -1.07 7.43 18.10
C ALA A 183 -2.49 7.67 18.64
N PRO A 184 -2.66 8.58 19.59
CA PRO A 184 -3.99 9.04 20.01
C PRO A 184 -4.62 9.90 18.89
N TYR A 185 -5.93 9.84 18.78
CA TYR A 185 -6.74 10.77 18.00
C TYR A 185 -8.12 10.91 18.64
N ARG A 186 -8.46 12.12 19.11
CA ARG A 186 -9.63 12.34 19.96
C ARG A 186 -9.59 11.41 21.17
N THR A 187 -10.64 10.63 21.39
CA THR A 187 -10.71 9.64 22.47
C THR A 187 -10.30 8.22 22.00
N TYR A 188 -9.76 8.10 20.80
CA TYR A 188 -9.40 6.83 20.17
C TYR A 188 -7.89 6.63 20.12
N ARG A 189 -7.49 5.37 19.95
CA ARG A 189 -6.12 4.98 19.64
C ARG A 189 -6.07 4.38 18.23
N VAL A 190 -5.34 5.01 17.33
CA VAL A 190 -5.17 4.60 15.93
C VAL A 190 -3.84 3.89 15.80
N CYS A 191 -3.85 2.64 15.31
CA CYS A 191 -2.66 1.81 15.18
C CYS A 191 -2.51 1.31 13.74
N GLY A 192 -1.33 1.46 13.17
CA GLY A 192 -1.00 1.04 11.81
C GLY A 192 0.37 0.39 11.71
N MET A 193 0.77 0.03 10.49
CA MET A 193 2.07 -0.56 10.18
C MET A 193 3.18 0.49 10.24
N GLY A 194 4.31 0.12 10.87
CA GLY A 194 5.55 0.93 10.86
C GLY A 194 6.45 0.65 9.65
N PRO A 195 7.62 1.32 9.59
CA PRO A 195 8.59 1.10 8.52
C PRO A 195 8.94 -0.39 8.30
N PRO A 196 9.15 -0.79 7.02
CA PRO A 196 9.31 0.02 5.82
C PRO A 196 8.02 0.66 5.29
N SER A 197 6.84 0.36 5.85
CA SER A 197 5.64 1.08 5.49
C SER A 197 5.63 2.48 6.10
N SER A 198 5.31 3.48 5.27
CA SER A 198 5.13 4.87 5.70
C SER A 198 3.70 5.16 6.15
N GLY A 199 2.75 4.26 5.81
CA GLY A 199 1.33 4.53 5.94
C GLY A 199 0.88 4.82 7.36
N GLY A 200 1.29 4.00 8.35
CA GLY A 200 0.89 4.21 9.74
C GLY A 200 1.41 5.53 10.32
N VAL A 201 2.65 5.93 9.97
CA VAL A 201 3.21 7.23 10.39
C VAL A 201 2.47 8.38 9.72
N ALA A 202 2.22 8.31 8.40
CA ALA A 202 1.52 9.37 7.67
C ALA A 202 0.08 9.58 8.19
N VAL A 203 -0.65 8.50 8.45
CA VAL A 203 -1.99 8.56 9.06
C VAL A 203 -1.93 9.22 10.43
N ALA A 204 -0.99 8.79 11.30
CA ALA A 204 -0.81 9.37 12.63
C ALA A 204 -0.46 10.87 12.57
N GLN A 205 0.40 11.27 11.63
CA GLN A 205 0.77 12.67 11.42
C GLN A 205 -0.41 13.52 10.95
N MET A 206 -1.14 13.06 9.93
CA MET A 206 -2.30 13.82 9.44
C MET A 206 -3.36 13.99 10.54
N LEU A 207 -3.70 12.94 11.27
CA LEU A 207 -4.66 13.00 12.37
C LEU A 207 -4.16 13.92 13.49
N GLY A 208 -2.92 13.73 13.95
CA GLY A 208 -2.35 14.52 15.05
C GLY A 208 -2.17 16.01 14.71
N GLN A 209 -1.89 16.36 13.45
CA GLN A 209 -1.84 17.74 12.99
C GLN A 209 -3.24 18.38 12.95
N LEU A 210 -4.29 17.59 12.75
CA LEU A 210 -5.68 18.05 12.72
C LEU A 210 -6.35 18.09 14.10
N GLU A 211 -5.73 17.53 15.13
CA GLU A 211 -6.30 17.35 16.48
C GLU A 211 -6.84 18.66 17.08
N ARG A 212 -6.18 19.82 16.85
CA ARG A 212 -6.60 21.10 17.43
C ARG A 212 -7.80 21.76 16.75
N PHE A 213 -8.23 21.25 15.58
CA PHE A 213 -9.35 21.82 14.84
C PHE A 213 -10.66 21.08 15.16
N ASP A 214 -11.74 21.82 15.24
CA ASP A 214 -13.09 21.26 15.40
C ASP A 214 -13.66 20.87 14.03
N LEU A 215 -13.22 19.71 13.52
CA LEU A 215 -13.65 19.21 12.23
C LEU A 215 -15.14 18.88 12.20
N ALA A 216 -15.68 18.41 13.35
CA ALA A 216 -17.10 18.09 13.49
C ALA A 216 -17.99 19.31 13.22
N ALA A 217 -17.62 20.47 13.74
CA ALA A 217 -18.33 21.72 13.51
C ALA A 217 -18.23 22.22 12.06
N MET A 218 -17.15 21.90 11.35
CA MET A 218 -16.97 22.27 9.95
C MET A 218 -17.82 21.43 9.00
N GLY A 219 -17.93 20.14 9.27
CA GLY A 219 -18.64 19.17 8.43
C GLY A 219 -17.87 18.75 7.15
N PRO A 220 -18.31 17.65 6.51
CA PRO A 220 -17.61 17.05 5.36
C PRO A 220 -17.72 17.84 4.05
N ASP A 221 -18.67 18.77 3.94
CA ASP A 221 -18.86 19.59 2.73
C ASP A 221 -18.09 20.92 2.78
N SER A 222 -17.41 21.20 3.90
CA SER A 222 -16.69 22.44 4.12
C SER A 222 -15.39 22.53 3.33
N ALA A 223 -15.24 23.55 2.49
CA ALA A 223 -13.97 23.84 1.83
C ALA A 223 -12.83 24.12 2.84
N GLN A 224 -13.16 24.64 4.01
CA GLN A 224 -12.21 24.86 5.09
C GLN A 224 -11.69 23.54 5.67
N PHE A 225 -12.56 22.54 5.89
CA PHE A 225 -12.13 21.20 6.30
C PHE A 225 -11.16 20.61 5.28
N TRP A 226 -11.51 20.64 4.00
CA TRP A 226 -10.67 20.08 2.94
C TRP A 226 -9.35 20.82 2.79
N HIS A 227 -9.33 22.14 3.00
CA HIS A 227 -8.10 22.91 3.06
C HIS A 227 -7.18 22.44 4.18
N LEU A 228 -7.68 22.34 5.41
CA LEU A 228 -6.89 21.87 6.55
C LEU A 228 -6.37 20.46 6.33
N PHE A 229 -7.19 19.58 5.76
CA PHE A 229 -6.81 18.21 5.43
C PHE A 229 -5.73 18.16 4.36
N VAL A 230 -5.80 18.99 3.32
CA VAL A 230 -4.75 19.12 2.29
C VAL A 230 -3.44 19.63 2.90
N GLU A 231 -3.48 20.64 3.75
CA GLU A 231 -2.28 21.18 4.40
C GLU A 231 -1.62 20.13 5.33
N SER A 232 -2.42 19.35 6.06
CA SER A 232 -1.89 18.27 6.88
C SER A 232 -1.23 17.17 6.04
N GLN A 233 -1.78 16.84 4.87
CA GLN A 233 -1.17 15.91 3.92
C GLN A 233 0.18 16.43 3.44
N ARG A 234 0.25 17.69 2.98
CA ARG A 234 1.49 18.30 2.49
C ARG A 234 2.61 18.21 3.51
N LEU A 235 2.32 18.49 4.78
CA LEU A 235 3.29 18.39 5.87
C LEU A 235 3.71 16.94 6.16
N ALA A 236 2.76 16.02 6.20
CA ALA A 236 3.02 14.60 6.47
C ALA A 236 3.85 13.95 5.34
N TYR A 237 3.54 14.28 4.07
CA TYR A 237 4.29 13.76 2.94
C TYR A 237 5.69 14.36 2.82
N ALA A 238 5.90 15.62 3.19
CA ALA A 238 7.25 16.18 3.25
C ALA A 238 8.14 15.43 4.26
N ASP A 239 7.60 15.08 5.43
CA ASP A 239 8.31 14.26 6.40
C ASP A 239 8.53 12.81 5.90
N ARG A 240 7.50 12.22 5.26
CA ARG A 240 7.56 10.88 4.66
C ARG A 240 8.71 10.75 3.68
N GLU A 241 8.80 11.67 2.73
CA GLU A 241 9.80 11.61 1.65
C GLU A 241 11.22 11.69 2.22
N LEU A 242 11.44 12.48 3.25
CA LEU A 242 12.77 12.68 3.80
C LEU A 242 13.22 11.58 4.76
N TYR A 243 12.30 11.01 5.57
CA TYR A 243 12.67 10.18 6.72
C TYR A 243 12.30 8.72 6.61
N LEU A 244 11.20 8.37 5.87
CA LEU A 244 10.66 7.01 5.94
C LEU A 244 11.28 6.09 4.89
N ALA A 245 11.82 4.97 5.36
CA ALA A 245 12.39 3.88 4.58
C ALA A 245 12.55 2.65 5.49
N ASP A 246 13.28 1.62 5.06
CA ASP A 246 13.55 0.42 5.87
C ASP A 246 14.38 0.76 7.11
N ALA A 247 13.75 0.63 8.28
CA ALA A 247 14.38 0.92 9.56
C ALA A 247 15.50 -0.07 9.97
N ASP A 248 15.63 -1.19 9.28
CA ASP A 248 16.73 -2.13 9.49
C ASP A 248 18.05 -1.62 8.87
N PHE A 249 17.96 -0.71 7.90
CA PHE A 249 19.09 -0.16 7.16
C PHE A 249 19.44 1.27 7.53
N ILE A 250 18.44 2.02 7.99
CA ILE A 250 18.64 3.43 8.35
C ILE A 250 17.92 3.78 9.66
N ALA A 251 18.44 4.75 10.38
CA ALA A 251 17.74 5.31 11.53
C ALA A 251 16.50 6.10 11.06
N VAL A 252 15.32 5.56 11.31
CA VAL A 252 14.03 6.23 11.06
C VAL A 252 13.50 6.75 12.38
N PRO A 253 13.26 8.07 12.54
CA PRO A 253 12.85 8.65 13.82
C PRO A 253 11.34 8.49 14.06
N VAL A 254 10.84 7.24 14.05
CA VAL A 254 9.39 6.95 14.14
C VAL A 254 8.75 7.60 15.36
N ALA A 255 9.34 7.41 16.54
CA ALA A 255 8.80 8.00 17.78
C ALA A 255 8.75 9.53 17.70
N GLY A 256 9.78 10.16 17.10
CA GLY A 256 9.81 11.61 16.93
C GLY A 256 8.80 12.13 15.91
N LEU A 257 8.53 11.35 14.85
CA LEU A 257 7.56 11.72 13.80
C LEU A 257 6.11 11.69 14.30
N VAL A 258 5.82 10.88 15.31
CA VAL A 258 4.49 10.81 15.95
C VAL A 258 4.48 11.42 17.35
N ASP A 259 5.55 12.12 17.76
CA ASP A 259 5.62 12.83 19.04
C ASP A 259 4.59 13.97 19.08
N GLU A 260 3.82 14.04 20.16
CA GLU A 260 2.71 15.01 20.31
C GLU A 260 3.19 16.46 20.19
N ALA A 261 4.32 16.79 20.82
CA ALA A 261 4.88 18.15 20.76
C ALA A 261 5.40 18.48 19.36
N TYR A 262 5.95 17.50 18.65
CA TYR A 262 6.33 17.66 17.24
C TYR A 262 5.11 17.89 16.36
N LEU A 263 4.08 17.06 16.49
CA LEU A 263 2.84 17.19 15.73
C LEU A 263 2.13 18.53 15.99
N ALA A 264 2.13 19.01 17.25
CA ALA A 264 1.60 20.32 17.60
C ALA A 264 2.39 21.47 16.91
N ARG A 265 3.72 21.37 16.83
CA ARG A 265 4.53 22.35 16.07
C ARG A 265 4.22 22.32 14.57
N ARG A 266 4.06 21.12 13.98
CA ARG A 266 3.68 20.98 12.57
C ARG A 266 2.28 21.54 12.33
N SER A 267 1.33 21.21 13.20
CA SER A 267 -0.03 21.74 13.17
C SER A 267 -0.07 23.27 13.21
N ALA A 268 0.79 23.90 14.02
CA ALA A 268 0.84 25.35 14.13
C ALA A 268 1.20 26.08 12.82
N LEU A 269 1.77 25.37 11.84
CA LEU A 269 2.03 25.89 10.49
C LEU A 269 0.76 25.97 9.65
N ILE A 270 -0.27 25.18 9.97
CA ILE A 270 -1.53 25.15 9.23
C ILE A 270 -2.37 26.37 9.62
N SER A 271 -2.59 27.26 8.67
CA SER A 271 -3.54 28.37 8.80
C SER A 271 -4.94 27.92 8.38
N SER A 272 -5.98 28.46 8.99
CA SER A 272 -7.37 28.25 8.53
C SER A 272 -7.77 29.13 7.36
N GLU A 273 -6.91 30.08 6.95
CA GLU A 273 -7.26 31.11 5.99
C GLU A 273 -6.38 31.08 4.72
N ASN A 274 -5.17 30.51 4.82
CA ASN A 274 -4.20 30.55 3.74
C ASN A 274 -3.35 29.27 3.68
N THR A 275 -2.95 28.86 2.48
CA THR A 275 -2.01 27.77 2.27
C THR A 275 -0.61 28.11 2.80
N ILE A 276 0.13 27.09 3.22
CA ILE A 276 1.56 27.18 3.50
C ILE A 276 2.29 27.46 2.19
N ALA A 277 2.98 28.60 2.09
CA ALA A 277 3.64 29.04 0.87
C ALA A 277 4.76 28.07 0.40
N ARG A 278 5.50 27.50 1.34
CA ARG A 278 6.53 26.49 1.08
C ARG A 278 6.49 25.43 2.16
N VAL A 279 6.21 24.22 1.75
CA VAL A 279 6.22 23.06 2.65
C VAL A 279 7.60 22.40 2.63
N GLU A 280 8.14 22.19 3.82
CA GLU A 280 9.41 21.48 4.04
C GLU A 280 9.21 20.41 5.11
N ALA A 281 10.01 19.37 5.06
CA ALA A 281 10.08 18.40 6.15
C ALA A 281 10.47 19.10 7.45
N GLY A 282 9.85 18.69 8.55
CA GLY A 282 10.21 19.19 9.86
C GLY A 282 11.47 18.50 10.41
N VAL A 283 11.83 18.86 11.64
CA VAL A 283 12.92 18.21 12.36
C VAL A 283 12.32 17.52 13.60
N PRO A 284 11.90 16.25 13.46
CA PRO A 284 11.37 15.49 14.58
C PRO A 284 12.49 15.11 15.58
N PRO A 285 12.19 14.86 16.85
CA PRO A 285 13.15 14.31 17.79
C PRO A 285 13.84 13.05 17.24
N GLY A 286 15.15 12.98 17.32
CA GLY A 286 15.94 11.87 16.78
C GLY A 286 16.14 11.88 15.26
N ALA A 287 15.80 12.99 14.58
CA ALA A 287 16.04 13.13 13.15
C ALA A 287 17.54 12.99 12.82
N PRO A 288 17.92 12.17 11.82
CA PRO A 288 19.28 12.09 11.34
C PRO A 288 19.68 13.40 10.63
N LEU A 289 20.96 13.73 10.71
CA LEU A 289 21.53 14.89 10.01
C LEU A 289 21.65 14.59 8.50
N ALA A 290 21.26 15.54 7.67
CA ALA A 290 21.47 15.60 6.22
C ALA A 290 20.98 14.40 5.40
N ARG A 291 19.72 14.45 4.94
CA ARG A 291 19.16 13.57 3.91
C ARG A 291 18.64 14.37 2.73
N GLY A 292 18.58 13.71 1.57
CA GLY A 292 17.92 14.20 0.36
C GLY A 292 16.61 13.46 0.11
N ASP A 293 15.73 14.08 -0.65
CA ASP A 293 14.55 13.47 -1.23
C ASP A 293 14.80 13.23 -2.72
N GLY A 294 14.55 12.01 -3.21
CA GLY A 294 14.83 11.59 -4.58
C GLY A 294 13.58 11.19 -5.34
N PRO A 295 13.61 11.21 -6.69
CA PRO A 295 12.47 10.85 -7.52
C PRO A 295 12.07 9.38 -7.36
N GLU A 296 10.77 9.13 -7.31
CA GLU A 296 10.16 7.80 -7.23
C GLU A 296 9.27 7.52 -8.45
N GLU A 297 9.02 6.24 -8.71
CA GLU A 297 8.04 5.80 -9.70
C GLU A 297 6.63 5.96 -9.11
N PRO A 298 5.61 6.34 -9.90
CA PRO A 298 4.22 6.35 -9.42
C PRO A 298 3.74 4.95 -9.05
N GLU A 299 3.41 4.70 -7.80
CA GLU A 299 2.81 3.46 -7.29
C GLU A 299 1.35 3.32 -7.77
N SER A 300 0.88 2.09 -8.06
CA SER A 300 -0.45 1.94 -8.69
C SER A 300 -1.31 0.75 -8.28
N GLY A 301 -0.74 -0.34 -7.81
CA GLY A 301 -1.49 -1.56 -7.49
C GLY A 301 -1.53 -1.86 -6.00
N THR A 302 -2.55 -2.47 -5.49
CA THR A 302 -2.61 -2.99 -4.11
C THR A 302 -3.98 -3.63 -3.90
N THR A 303 -4.11 -4.48 -2.89
CA THR A 303 -5.37 -4.99 -2.37
C THR A 303 -5.39 -4.88 -0.85
N HIS A 304 -6.59 -4.78 -0.29
CA HIS A 304 -6.80 -4.77 1.16
C HIS A 304 -8.00 -5.61 1.53
N PHE A 305 -7.93 -6.30 2.66
CA PHE A 305 -9.10 -6.89 3.30
C PHE A 305 -9.04 -6.74 4.82
N SER A 306 -10.21 -6.65 5.42
CA SER A 306 -10.43 -6.58 6.86
C SER A 306 -11.22 -7.79 7.31
N VAL A 307 -10.82 -8.41 8.43
CA VAL A 307 -11.54 -9.55 9.02
C VAL A 307 -11.70 -9.34 10.51
N VAL A 308 -12.88 -9.65 11.03
CA VAL A 308 -13.13 -9.73 12.47
C VAL A 308 -13.90 -11.00 12.73
N ASP A 309 -13.47 -11.78 13.75
CA ASP A 309 -14.16 -12.99 14.17
C ASP A 309 -15.10 -12.74 15.35
N ALA A 310 -15.87 -13.78 15.71
CA ALA A 310 -16.88 -13.72 16.78
C ALA A 310 -16.28 -13.48 18.17
N VAL A 311 -14.98 -13.73 18.39
CA VAL A 311 -14.31 -13.49 19.67
C VAL A 311 -13.55 -12.16 19.69
N GLY A 312 -13.63 -11.36 18.61
CA GLY A 312 -13.06 -10.02 18.53
C GLY A 312 -11.61 -9.98 18.02
N ASN A 313 -11.07 -11.09 17.49
CA ASN A 313 -9.81 -11.00 16.74
C ASN A 313 -10.02 -10.18 15.48
N ALA A 314 -9.13 -9.24 15.23
CA ALA A 314 -9.20 -8.36 14.08
C ALA A 314 -7.93 -8.45 13.22
N VAL A 315 -8.10 -8.51 11.92
CA VAL A 315 -7.02 -8.47 10.93
C VAL A 315 -7.27 -7.32 9.96
N SER A 316 -6.28 -6.46 9.80
CA SER A 316 -6.19 -5.46 8.73
C SER A 316 -5.01 -5.86 7.85
N TYR A 317 -5.25 -6.30 6.62
CA TYR A 317 -4.22 -6.89 5.77
C TYR A 317 -4.17 -6.19 4.41
N THR A 318 -3.03 -5.60 4.11
CA THR A 318 -2.77 -4.97 2.82
C THR A 318 -1.63 -5.70 2.12
N SER A 319 -1.84 -6.08 0.85
CA SER A 319 -0.90 -6.83 0.04
C SER A 319 -0.81 -6.26 -1.36
N THR A 320 0.37 -6.36 -1.98
CA THR A 320 0.64 -5.81 -3.31
C THR A 320 1.65 -6.65 -4.07
N ILE A 321 1.68 -6.46 -5.37
CA ILE A 321 2.81 -6.78 -6.27
C ILE A 321 3.27 -5.50 -6.99
N GLU A 322 2.98 -4.35 -6.43
CA GLU A 322 3.07 -2.96 -6.86
C GLU A 322 2.10 -2.66 -8.02
N GLY A 323 2.45 -2.82 -9.28
CA GLY A 323 1.57 -2.53 -10.40
C GLY A 323 0.60 -3.65 -10.74
N ALA A 324 -0.47 -3.34 -11.46
CA ALA A 324 -1.32 -4.36 -12.06
C ALA A 324 -0.45 -5.27 -12.94
N PHE A 325 -0.46 -6.59 -12.68
CA PHE A 325 0.38 -7.61 -13.30
C PHE A 325 1.90 -7.48 -13.02
N GLY A 326 2.29 -6.71 -12.01
CA GLY A 326 3.66 -6.61 -11.51
C GLY A 326 4.68 -6.24 -12.59
N SER A 327 5.77 -6.99 -12.69
CA SER A 327 6.80 -6.85 -13.73
C SER A 327 6.36 -7.37 -15.12
N GLY A 328 5.20 -8.01 -15.23
CA GLY A 328 4.77 -8.75 -16.42
C GLY A 328 5.43 -10.14 -16.55
N LEU A 329 6.39 -10.47 -15.70
CA LEU A 329 7.01 -11.80 -15.67
C LEU A 329 6.04 -12.80 -15.02
N PHE A 330 5.75 -13.87 -15.74
CA PHE A 330 4.83 -14.90 -15.29
C PHE A 330 5.60 -16.17 -14.94
N HIS A 331 5.33 -16.74 -13.76
CA HIS A 331 6.03 -17.91 -13.25
C HIS A 331 5.05 -18.82 -12.51
N ARG A 332 4.99 -20.09 -12.87
CA ARG A 332 4.18 -21.10 -12.18
C ARG A 332 2.72 -20.69 -11.92
N GLY A 333 2.12 -19.93 -12.85
CA GLY A 333 0.71 -19.52 -12.80
C GLY A 333 0.44 -18.18 -12.13
N PHE A 334 1.44 -17.41 -11.74
CA PHE A 334 1.27 -16.08 -11.14
C PHE A 334 2.27 -15.05 -11.71
N TYR A 335 1.89 -13.77 -11.64
CA TYR A 335 2.76 -12.66 -12.00
C TYR A 335 3.73 -12.35 -10.87
N LEU A 336 4.98 -12.05 -11.22
CA LEU A 336 6.00 -11.58 -10.29
C LEU A 336 5.83 -10.08 -10.06
N ASN A 337 6.11 -9.64 -8.83
CA ASN A 337 6.03 -8.23 -8.45
C ASN A 337 6.99 -7.34 -9.25
N ASN A 338 6.75 -6.04 -9.21
CA ASN A 338 7.70 -5.00 -9.58
C ASN A 338 8.00 -4.06 -8.39
N GLU A 339 8.07 -4.62 -7.20
CA GLU A 339 8.09 -3.91 -5.94
C GLU A 339 9.32 -3.04 -5.73
N LEU A 340 10.46 -3.40 -6.35
CA LEU A 340 11.69 -2.62 -6.19
C LEU A 340 11.62 -1.24 -6.86
N THR A 341 10.61 -0.99 -7.71
CA THR A 341 10.36 0.35 -8.24
C THR A 341 9.85 1.35 -7.20
N ASP A 342 9.47 0.88 -6.02
CA ASP A 342 9.14 1.73 -4.86
C ASP A 342 10.38 2.30 -4.15
N PHE A 343 11.57 1.87 -4.52
CA PHE A 343 12.79 2.60 -4.17
C PHE A 343 12.90 3.89 -4.99
N THR A 344 13.63 4.87 -4.43
CA THR A 344 14.02 6.04 -5.21
C THR A 344 14.94 5.65 -6.37
N LEU A 345 14.77 6.37 -7.49
CA LEU A 345 15.48 6.06 -8.74
C LEU A 345 16.97 6.45 -8.68
N THR A 346 17.32 7.37 -7.78
CA THR A 346 18.68 7.88 -7.59
C THR A 346 19.15 7.66 -6.16
N PRO A 347 20.44 7.40 -5.93
CA PRO A 347 20.97 7.18 -4.59
C PRO A 347 21.10 8.45 -3.77
N GLU A 348 21.17 9.61 -4.43
CA GLU A 348 21.42 10.91 -3.83
C GLU A 348 20.53 11.99 -4.46
N ALA A 349 20.24 13.00 -3.67
CA ALA A 349 19.60 14.24 -4.10
C ALA A 349 20.31 15.42 -3.45
N ASP A 350 20.70 16.44 -4.22
CA ASP A 350 21.47 17.60 -3.78
C ASP A 350 22.75 17.24 -2.98
N GLY A 351 23.44 16.18 -3.41
CA GLY A 351 24.68 15.68 -2.78
C GLY A 351 24.46 15.02 -1.40
N LYS A 352 23.21 14.67 -1.07
CA LYS A 352 22.85 13.99 0.17
C LYS A 352 22.27 12.62 -0.12
N PRO A 353 22.55 11.60 0.69
CA PRO A 353 22.00 10.26 0.51
C PRO A 353 20.49 10.25 0.72
N VAL A 354 19.76 9.58 -0.17
CA VAL A 354 18.32 9.38 -0.06
C VAL A 354 18.02 8.21 0.87
N ALA A 355 17.06 8.39 1.76
CA ALA A 355 16.67 7.35 2.73
C ALA A 355 16.19 6.07 2.05
N ASN A 356 15.33 6.19 1.05
CA ASN A 356 14.70 5.09 0.32
C ASN A 356 15.50 4.64 -0.92
N ARG A 357 16.83 4.85 -0.97
CA ARG A 357 17.69 4.33 -2.05
C ARG A 357 17.79 2.80 -2.00
N VAL A 358 18.07 2.19 -3.14
CA VAL A 358 18.31 0.75 -3.23
C VAL A 358 19.56 0.36 -2.46
N GLU A 359 19.47 -0.72 -1.69
CA GLU A 359 20.61 -1.42 -1.05
C GLU A 359 20.30 -2.92 -1.01
N GLY A 360 21.33 -3.77 -1.13
CA GLY A 360 21.15 -5.23 -1.11
C GLY A 360 20.49 -5.71 0.19
N GLY A 361 19.44 -6.53 0.07
CA GLY A 361 18.66 -7.04 1.20
C GLY A 361 17.63 -6.07 1.80
N LYS A 362 17.64 -4.79 1.39
CA LYS A 362 16.74 -3.75 1.88
C LYS A 362 15.33 -3.90 1.29
N ARG A 363 14.33 -3.48 2.04
CA ARG A 363 12.94 -3.39 1.64
C ARG A 363 12.62 -1.99 1.13
N PRO A 364 11.94 -1.84 -0.01
CA PRO A 364 11.50 -0.53 -0.47
C PRO A 364 10.41 0.03 0.45
N ARG A 365 10.35 1.36 0.54
CA ARG A 365 9.28 2.05 1.25
C ARG A 365 7.93 1.65 0.66
N SER A 366 6.91 1.55 1.52
CA SER A 366 5.53 1.28 1.12
C SER A 366 4.61 2.40 1.59
N SER A 367 3.52 2.63 0.85
CA SER A 367 2.42 3.50 1.26
C SER A 367 1.25 2.74 1.92
N MET A 368 1.31 1.41 2.00
CA MET A 368 0.27 0.60 2.61
C MET A 368 0.01 1.02 4.06
N ALA A 369 -1.26 1.17 4.41
CA ALA A 369 -1.71 1.65 5.72
C ALA A 369 -2.81 0.77 6.31
N PRO A 370 -2.57 -0.55 6.54
CA PRO A 370 -3.52 -1.35 7.29
C PRO A 370 -3.67 -0.76 8.70
N THR A 371 -4.90 -0.46 9.10
CA THR A 371 -5.15 0.32 10.33
C THR A 371 -6.24 -0.33 11.16
N ILE A 372 -6.06 -0.33 12.48
CA ILE A 372 -7.05 -0.72 13.48
C ILE A 372 -7.22 0.44 14.47
N VAL A 373 -8.46 0.83 14.72
CA VAL A 373 -8.82 1.89 15.66
C VAL A 373 -9.49 1.28 16.89
N TYR A 374 -9.05 1.72 18.06
CA TYR A 374 -9.54 1.27 19.35
C TYR A 374 -10.22 2.43 20.08
N ASP A 375 -11.31 2.14 20.82
CA ASP A 375 -11.90 3.08 21.75
C ASP A 375 -11.07 3.23 23.05
N ALA A 376 -11.52 4.11 23.93
CA ALA A 376 -10.89 4.34 25.23
C ALA A 376 -10.87 3.10 26.16
N ALA A 377 -11.74 2.12 25.90
CA ALA A 377 -11.79 0.86 26.63
C ALA A 377 -10.88 -0.22 26.00
N GLY A 378 -10.13 0.11 24.92
CA GLY A 378 -9.26 -0.82 24.21
C GLY A 378 -9.99 -1.75 23.24
N LYS A 379 -11.28 -1.55 22.97
CA LYS A 379 -12.05 -2.36 22.04
C LYS A 379 -11.84 -1.88 20.60
N VAL A 380 -11.73 -2.81 19.67
CA VAL A 380 -11.68 -2.50 18.23
C VAL A 380 -13.01 -1.91 17.81
N VAL A 381 -12.98 -0.71 17.22
CA VAL A 381 -14.16 0.01 16.70
C VAL A 381 -14.14 0.19 15.19
N LEU A 382 -12.95 0.18 14.57
CA LEU A 382 -12.80 0.28 13.13
C LEU A 382 -11.58 -0.51 12.68
N VAL A 383 -11.74 -1.30 11.62
CA VAL A 383 -10.65 -1.95 10.88
C VAL A 383 -10.74 -1.41 9.46
N VAL A 384 -9.70 -0.78 8.96
CA VAL A 384 -9.75 -0.08 7.68
C VAL A 384 -8.41 -0.16 6.95
N GLY A 385 -8.48 -0.16 5.64
CA GLY A 385 -7.34 0.02 4.77
C GLY A 385 -7.76 0.21 3.33
N ALA A 386 -6.78 0.48 2.47
CA ALA A 386 -7.04 0.86 1.11
C ALA A 386 -5.98 0.35 0.15
N ALA A 387 -6.22 0.55 -1.14
CA ALA A 387 -5.27 0.38 -2.22
C ALA A 387 -5.21 1.64 -3.08
N GLY A 388 -4.06 1.89 -3.75
CA GLY A 388 -3.88 3.04 -4.62
C GLY A 388 -2.56 3.80 -4.41
N GLY A 389 -1.50 3.11 -3.99
CA GLY A 389 -0.18 3.72 -3.79
C GLY A 389 -0.21 4.88 -2.79
N PRO A 390 0.36 6.06 -3.13
CA PRO A 390 0.42 7.20 -2.22
C PRO A 390 -0.95 7.72 -1.75
N THR A 391 -2.04 7.34 -2.42
CA THR A 391 -3.40 7.74 -1.99
C THR A 391 -3.88 6.98 -0.76
N ILE A 392 -3.24 5.85 -0.40
CA ILE A 392 -3.68 4.95 0.67
C ILE A 392 -3.77 5.64 2.03
N PRO A 393 -2.73 6.34 2.53
CA PRO A 393 -2.82 7.02 3.82
C PRO A 393 -3.93 8.07 3.87
N VAL A 394 -4.15 8.78 2.76
CA VAL A 394 -5.22 9.80 2.65
C VAL A 394 -6.61 9.15 2.71
N GLN A 395 -6.82 8.03 2.00
CA GLN A 395 -8.07 7.27 2.06
C GLN A 395 -8.38 6.79 3.48
N VAL A 396 -7.38 6.22 4.16
CA VAL A 396 -7.53 5.71 5.54
C VAL A 396 -7.79 6.87 6.52
N THR A 397 -7.03 7.95 6.45
CA THR A 397 -7.23 9.12 7.33
C THR A 397 -8.61 9.72 7.13
N ARG A 398 -9.05 9.89 5.87
CA ARG A 398 -10.39 10.40 5.54
C ARG A 398 -11.50 9.51 6.12
N ALA A 399 -11.36 8.19 6.00
CA ALA A 399 -12.32 7.25 6.56
C ALA A 399 -12.40 7.35 8.10
N ILE A 400 -11.25 7.49 8.78
CA ILE A 400 -11.21 7.67 10.23
C ILE A 400 -11.89 8.98 10.62
N ILE A 401 -11.58 10.10 9.97
CA ILE A 401 -12.24 11.40 10.23
C ILE A 401 -13.75 11.29 9.98
N GLY A 402 -14.17 10.64 8.89
CA GLY A 402 -15.58 10.43 8.58
C GLY A 402 -16.33 9.72 9.71
N VAL A 403 -15.75 8.66 10.27
CA VAL A 403 -16.35 7.91 11.36
C VAL A 403 -16.25 8.65 12.70
N VAL A 404 -15.08 9.22 13.02
CA VAL A 404 -14.77 9.75 14.35
C VAL A 404 -15.30 11.18 14.53
N ASP A 405 -15.04 12.07 13.57
CA ASP A 405 -15.41 13.49 13.68
C ASP A 405 -16.82 13.76 13.13
N PHE A 406 -17.16 13.16 11.99
CA PHE A 406 -18.47 13.43 11.36
C PHE A 406 -19.56 12.45 11.77
N GLY A 407 -19.23 11.40 12.56
CA GLY A 407 -20.20 10.41 13.02
C GLY A 407 -20.86 9.61 11.89
N LEU A 408 -20.22 9.54 10.73
CA LEU A 408 -20.73 8.82 9.56
C LEU A 408 -20.70 7.31 9.79
N ASP A 409 -21.57 6.59 9.11
CA ASP A 409 -21.41 5.17 8.93
C ASP A 409 -20.18 4.87 8.02
N ALA A 410 -19.74 3.61 7.99
CA ALA A 410 -18.52 3.27 7.29
C ALA A 410 -18.64 3.44 5.77
N ASN A 411 -19.82 3.18 5.18
CA ASN A 411 -20.07 3.37 3.75
C ASN A 411 -20.00 4.84 3.36
N ALA A 412 -20.68 5.72 4.14
CA ALA A 412 -20.63 7.16 3.93
C ALA A 412 -19.21 7.72 4.12
N ALA A 413 -18.47 7.24 5.13
CA ALA A 413 -17.08 7.65 5.38
C ALA A 413 -16.14 7.28 4.22
N LEU A 414 -16.27 6.06 3.64
CA LEU A 414 -15.54 5.66 2.44
C LEU A 414 -16.00 6.44 1.20
N GLY A 415 -17.27 6.84 1.15
CA GLY A 415 -17.87 7.61 0.06
C GLY A 415 -17.53 9.10 0.04
N LEU A 416 -16.92 9.64 1.10
CA LEU A 416 -16.53 11.06 1.16
C LEU A 416 -15.76 11.49 -0.09
N PRO A 417 -15.77 12.78 -0.46
CA PRO A 417 -14.95 13.34 -1.53
C PRO A 417 -13.48 12.92 -1.41
N PHE A 418 -12.81 12.76 -2.53
CA PHE A 418 -11.37 12.53 -2.53
C PHE A 418 -10.65 13.80 -2.92
N VAL A 419 -9.85 14.31 -1.96
CA VAL A 419 -9.02 15.49 -2.15
C VAL A 419 -7.62 15.16 -1.62
N MET A 420 -6.62 15.27 -2.50
CA MET A 420 -5.25 14.90 -2.15
C MET A 420 -4.24 15.91 -2.68
N ALA A 421 -3.24 16.21 -1.86
CA ALA A 421 -2.07 16.99 -2.26
C ALA A 421 -0.96 16.11 -2.85
N PHE A 422 -0.46 16.49 -4.02
CA PHE A 422 0.82 16.05 -4.58
C PHE A 422 1.73 17.26 -4.70
N GLY A 423 2.59 17.47 -3.71
CA GLY A 423 3.32 18.73 -3.58
C GLY A 423 2.36 19.92 -3.48
N ASP A 424 2.47 20.87 -4.40
CA ASP A 424 1.59 22.04 -4.48
C ASP A 424 0.34 21.83 -5.35
N THR A 425 0.19 20.66 -5.97
CA THR A 425 -1.00 20.33 -6.78
C THR A 425 -2.03 19.61 -5.91
N VAL A 426 -3.25 20.12 -5.90
CA VAL A 426 -4.39 19.48 -5.23
C VAL A 426 -5.23 18.71 -6.25
N ILE A 427 -5.34 17.41 -6.09
CA ILE A 427 -6.25 16.56 -6.86
C ILE A 427 -7.61 16.57 -6.18
N VAL A 428 -8.65 16.90 -6.95
CA VAL A 428 -10.05 16.82 -6.51
C VAL A 428 -10.79 15.84 -7.43
N GLU A 429 -11.50 14.90 -6.84
CA GLU A 429 -12.36 13.97 -7.58
C GLU A 429 -13.71 14.65 -7.90
N PRO A 430 -14.03 14.90 -9.19
CA PRO A 430 -15.22 15.69 -9.53
C PRO A 430 -16.54 15.02 -9.16
N ALA A 431 -16.59 13.68 -9.22
CA ALA A 431 -17.83 12.93 -9.04
C ALA A 431 -18.43 13.01 -7.63
N THR A 432 -17.59 13.31 -6.63
CA THR A 432 -17.97 13.34 -5.22
C THR A 432 -17.72 14.69 -4.55
N ALA A 433 -17.07 15.63 -5.25
CA ALA A 433 -16.77 16.95 -4.71
C ALA A 433 -18.05 17.77 -4.45
N PRO A 434 -18.21 18.37 -3.27
CA PRO A 434 -19.28 19.31 -3.01
C PRO A 434 -19.25 20.49 -4.00
N GLU A 435 -20.44 21.04 -4.29
CA GLU A 435 -20.55 22.24 -5.12
C GLU A 435 -19.72 23.38 -4.54
N GLY A 436 -18.94 24.04 -5.36
CA GLY A 436 -18.09 25.17 -4.97
C GLY A 436 -16.79 24.79 -4.24
N LEU A 437 -16.49 23.52 -3.99
CA LEU A 437 -15.28 23.10 -3.28
C LEU A 437 -14.00 23.66 -3.91
N GLU A 438 -13.85 23.55 -5.24
CA GLU A 438 -12.67 24.06 -5.94
C GLU A 438 -12.51 25.58 -5.77
N ASN A 439 -13.61 26.33 -5.86
CA ASN A 439 -13.59 27.79 -5.66
C ASN A 439 -13.24 28.14 -4.21
N GLY A 440 -13.77 27.39 -3.24
CA GLY A 440 -13.42 27.55 -1.83
C GLY A 440 -11.95 27.28 -1.56
N LEU A 441 -11.38 26.22 -2.13
CA LEU A 441 -9.95 25.89 -2.02
C LEU A 441 -9.08 26.98 -2.69
N LYS A 442 -9.49 27.49 -3.88
CA LYS A 442 -8.77 28.60 -4.53
C LYS A 442 -8.79 29.88 -3.69
N ALA A 443 -9.92 30.19 -3.05
CA ALA A 443 -10.04 31.36 -2.16
C ALA A 443 -9.12 31.23 -0.94
N LEU A 444 -8.82 30.00 -0.49
CA LEU A 444 -7.88 29.69 0.60
C LEU A 444 -6.43 29.55 0.14
N GLY A 445 -6.15 29.85 -1.14
CA GLY A 445 -4.79 29.94 -1.68
C GLY A 445 -4.27 28.74 -2.46
N HIS A 446 -5.08 27.66 -2.65
CA HIS A 446 -4.68 26.53 -3.49
C HIS A 446 -4.77 26.88 -4.97
N ALA A 447 -3.64 27.32 -5.56
CA ALA A 447 -3.61 27.81 -6.94
C ALA A 447 -3.69 26.68 -7.98
N ASN A 448 -3.09 25.52 -7.69
CA ASN A 448 -2.97 24.41 -8.62
C ASN A 448 -3.97 23.28 -8.26
N ILE A 449 -5.20 23.37 -8.77
CA ILE A 449 -6.21 22.32 -8.57
C ILE A 449 -6.38 21.57 -9.89
N ARG A 450 -6.35 20.23 -9.81
CA ARG A 450 -6.56 19.34 -10.94
C ARG A 450 -7.70 18.37 -10.65
N ALA A 451 -8.67 18.32 -11.54
CA ALA A 451 -9.72 17.31 -11.53
C ALA A 451 -9.15 15.97 -11.99
N ALA A 452 -9.30 14.92 -11.19
CA ALA A 452 -8.96 13.55 -11.57
C ALA A 452 -9.75 12.55 -10.72
N ALA A 453 -9.96 11.35 -11.26
CA ALA A 453 -10.56 10.21 -10.58
C ALA A 453 -9.48 9.15 -10.31
N PRO A 454 -8.80 9.18 -9.17
CA PRO A 454 -7.80 8.17 -8.84
C PRO A 454 -8.45 6.80 -8.58
N PRO A 455 -7.72 5.69 -8.76
CA PRO A 455 -8.26 4.34 -8.60
C PRO A 455 -8.41 3.98 -7.12
N LEU A 456 -9.36 4.58 -6.43
CA LEU A 456 -9.62 4.36 -5.01
C LEU A 456 -10.23 2.98 -4.75
N LYS A 457 -9.76 2.31 -3.72
CA LYS A 457 -10.20 0.97 -3.32
C LYS A 457 -9.99 0.81 -1.82
N ALA A 458 -10.96 1.24 -1.02
CA ALA A 458 -10.93 1.05 0.42
C ALA A 458 -12.02 0.07 0.87
N ASN A 459 -11.79 -0.60 1.99
CA ASN A 459 -12.84 -1.30 2.72
C ASN A 459 -12.65 -1.12 4.23
N ALA A 460 -13.73 -1.28 4.97
CA ALA A 460 -13.74 -1.13 6.40
C ALA A 460 -14.74 -2.05 7.08
N LEU A 461 -14.45 -2.38 8.34
CA LEU A 461 -15.38 -2.98 9.28
C LEU A 461 -15.53 -2.01 10.45
N ARG A 462 -16.75 -1.49 10.70
CA ARG A 462 -17.05 -0.61 11.82
C ARG A 462 -17.93 -1.33 12.84
N ARG A 463 -17.56 -1.23 14.12
CA ARG A 463 -18.34 -1.81 15.20
C ARG A 463 -19.62 -1.01 15.43
N LEU A 464 -20.75 -1.71 15.51
CA LEU A 464 -22.04 -1.11 15.83
C LEU A 464 -22.27 -1.05 17.36
N PRO A 465 -23.17 -0.16 17.82
CA PRO A 465 -23.48 -0.04 19.25
C PRO A 465 -24.03 -1.34 19.88
N ASP A 466 -24.70 -2.16 19.11
CA ASP A 466 -25.21 -3.48 19.53
C ASP A 466 -24.13 -4.58 19.60
N GLY A 467 -22.89 -4.23 19.21
CA GLY A 467 -21.76 -5.15 19.17
C GLY A 467 -21.59 -5.90 17.84
N GLY A 468 -22.52 -5.70 16.89
CA GLY A 468 -22.40 -6.18 15.52
C GLY A 468 -21.34 -5.42 14.71
N TRP A 469 -21.17 -5.81 13.43
CA TRP A 469 -20.22 -5.19 12.52
C TRP A 469 -20.92 -4.72 11.25
N GLU A 470 -20.66 -3.49 10.88
CA GLU A 470 -20.98 -2.94 9.57
C GLU A 470 -19.83 -3.23 8.60
N VAL A 471 -20.16 -3.75 7.42
CA VAL A 471 -19.20 -4.01 6.34
C VAL A 471 -19.34 -2.90 5.31
N ALA A 472 -18.25 -2.26 4.95
CA ALA A 472 -18.21 -1.20 3.98
C ALA A 472 -17.14 -1.42 2.91
N VAL A 473 -17.50 -1.11 1.68
CA VAL A 473 -16.61 -1.11 0.51
C VAL A 473 -16.75 0.24 -0.20
N ASP A 474 -15.66 0.80 -0.68
CA ASP A 474 -15.68 2.07 -1.39
C ASP A 474 -16.72 2.02 -2.53
N PRO A 475 -17.71 2.91 -2.54
CA PRO A 475 -18.79 2.90 -3.52
C PRO A 475 -18.30 3.08 -4.97
N ARG A 476 -17.08 3.56 -5.18
CA ARG A 476 -16.45 3.67 -6.52
C ARG A 476 -16.13 2.31 -7.15
N LEU A 477 -16.22 1.24 -6.36
CA LEU A 477 -16.08 -0.15 -6.84
C LEU A 477 -17.41 -0.76 -7.31
N ALA A 478 -18.55 -0.07 -7.11
CA ALA A 478 -19.85 -0.56 -7.55
C ALA A 478 -19.85 -0.85 -9.06
N GLY A 479 -20.39 -2.00 -9.46
CA GLY A 479 -20.44 -2.46 -10.84
C GLY A 479 -19.11 -2.95 -11.45
N LYS A 480 -17.96 -2.70 -10.81
CA LYS A 480 -16.67 -3.14 -11.36
C LYS A 480 -16.37 -4.62 -11.14
N LEU A 481 -17.07 -5.25 -10.22
CA LEU A 481 -16.93 -6.68 -9.93
C LEU A 481 -18.00 -7.53 -10.62
N ASP A 482 -18.83 -6.92 -11.45
CA ASP A 482 -19.92 -7.60 -12.17
C ASP A 482 -19.37 -8.51 -13.27
N TYR A 483 -20.13 -9.55 -13.58
CA TYR A 483 -19.81 -10.56 -14.59
C TYR A 483 -20.65 -10.37 -15.88
N GLU A 484 -21.41 -9.26 -15.98
CA GLU A 484 -22.25 -8.90 -17.12
C GLU A 484 -21.72 -7.64 -17.85
#